data_cbba473d47e9f2b328dc36a009a5e14e
#
_entry.id   cbba473d47e9f2b328dc36a009a5e14e
#
_cell.length_a   1.000
_cell.length_b   1.000
_cell.length_c   1.000
_cell.angle_alpha   90.00
_cell.angle_beta   90.00
_cell.angle_gamma   90.00
#
_symmetry.space_group_name_H-M   'P 1'
#
loop_
_entity.id
_entity.type
_entity.pdbx_description
1 polymer ?
#
loop_
_entity_poly.entity_id
_entity_poly.type
_entity_poly.pdbx_seq_one_letter_code
_entity_poly.pdbx_strand_id
1 'polypeptide(L)'
;MKYLILPALLLVGACTEIQSATDKAGRDAAKSILPETLAVYFPQVPKAFFTPFTDCVVDYAMAKEVQALAADTVTGVDQGTADIVTGILARPETQDCLRGKIGPDQIADVFQGADA
;
A
#
# COMPACT_ATOMS: atom_id res chain seq x y z
N MET A 1 -2.36 28.90 -37.78
CA MET A 1 -2.88 28.90 -36.41
C MET A 1 -3.60 27.61 -36.02
N LYS A 2 -4.20 26.90 -36.97
CA LYS A 2 -4.88 25.63 -36.68
C LYS A 2 -3.92 24.49 -36.29
N TYR A 3 -2.62 24.61 -36.59
CA TYR A 3 -1.63 23.55 -36.38
C TYR A 3 -0.95 23.60 -35.01
N LEU A 4 -1.19 24.64 -34.20
CA LEU A 4 -0.57 24.81 -32.88
C LEU A 4 -1.37 24.18 -31.75
N ILE A 5 -2.63 23.79 -32.02
CA ILE A 5 -3.53 23.22 -30.99
C ILE A 5 -3.37 21.70 -30.87
N LEU A 6 -3.00 21.02 -31.96
CA LEU A 6 -2.83 19.56 -31.99
C LEU A 6 -1.73 19.02 -31.07
N PRO A 7 -0.51 19.63 -31.00
CA PRO A 7 0.54 19.09 -30.12
C PRO A 7 0.22 19.25 -28.64
N ALA A 8 -0.60 20.23 -28.24
CA ALA A 8 -0.97 20.42 -26.83
C ALA A 8 -1.90 19.30 -26.34
N LEU A 9 -2.79 18.80 -27.18
CA LEU A 9 -3.69 17.69 -26.83
C LEU A 9 -2.94 16.36 -26.67
N LEU A 10 -1.90 16.13 -27.43
CA LEU A 10 -1.06 14.95 -27.33
C LEU A 10 -0.25 14.93 -26.05
N LEU A 11 0.19 16.10 -25.57
CA LEU A 11 0.94 16.22 -24.30
C LEU A 11 0.08 15.87 -23.09
N VAL A 12 -1.20 16.21 -23.08
CA VAL A 12 -2.11 15.90 -21.98
C VAL A 12 -2.34 14.38 -21.88
N GLY A 13 -2.49 13.69 -22.99
CA GLY A 13 -2.65 12.24 -23.03
C GLY A 13 -1.41 11.50 -22.50
N ALA A 14 -0.22 11.96 -22.88
CA ALA A 14 1.05 11.37 -22.41
C ALA A 14 1.24 11.52 -20.90
N CYS A 15 0.85 12.66 -20.31
CA CYS A 15 0.95 12.88 -18.85
C CYS A 15 0.07 11.91 -18.07
N THR A 16 -1.14 11.61 -18.55
CA THR A 16 -2.06 10.68 -17.88
C THR A 16 -1.49 9.26 -17.87
N GLU A 17 -0.91 8.79 -18.96
CA GLU A 17 -0.30 7.47 -19.06
C GLU A 17 0.91 7.33 -18.13
N ILE A 18 1.74 8.37 -18.04
CA ILE A 18 2.91 8.38 -17.14
C ILE A 18 2.46 8.30 -15.68
N GLN A 19 1.42 9.01 -15.29
CA GLN A 19 0.90 8.97 -13.92
C GLN A 19 0.37 7.59 -13.55
N SER A 20 -0.35 6.92 -14.44
CA SER A 20 -0.86 5.57 -14.19
C SER A 20 0.28 4.56 -14.03
N ALA A 21 1.31 4.63 -14.88
CA ALA A 21 2.48 3.76 -14.79
C ALA A 21 3.26 4.01 -13.50
N THR A 22 3.40 5.27 -13.08
CA THR A 22 4.10 5.65 -11.84
C THR A 22 3.35 5.14 -10.61
N ASP A 23 2.02 5.25 -10.59
CA ASP A 23 1.20 4.74 -9.49
C ASP A 23 1.35 3.23 -9.35
N LYS A 24 1.29 2.49 -10.44
CA LYS A 24 1.47 1.04 -10.43
C LYS A 24 2.86 0.65 -9.93
N ALA A 25 3.91 1.30 -10.43
CA ALA A 25 5.27 1.03 -10.01
C ALA A 25 5.46 1.34 -8.52
N GLY A 26 4.88 2.42 -8.02
CA GLY A 26 4.91 2.78 -6.61
C GLY A 26 4.23 1.74 -5.73
N ARG A 27 3.07 1.25 -6.14
CA ARG A 27 2.35 0.20 -5.42
C ARG A 27 3.10 -1.13 -5.42
N ASP A 28 3.71 -1.51 -6.54
CA ASP A 28 4.53 -2.71 -6.63
C ASP A 28 5.74 -2.61 -5.70
N ALA A 29 6.40 -1.45 -5.66
CA ALA A 29 7.51 -1.20 -4.73
C ALA A 29 7.04 -1.26 -3.27
N ALA A 30 5.92 -0.63 -2.95
CA ALA A 30 5.34 -0.69 -1.60
C ALA A 30 5.04 -2.13 -1.18
N LYS A 31 4.50 -2.95 -2.08
CA LYS A 31 4.23 -4.37 -1.79
C LYS A 31 5.50 -5.14 -1.45
N SER A 32 6.63 -4.77 -2.02
CA SER A 32 7.89 -5.49 -1.80
C SER A 32 8.43 -5.32 -0.38
N ILE A 33 8.13 -4.22 0.30
CA ILE A 33 8.64 -3.97 1.67
C ILE A 33 7.68 -4.42 2.77
N LEU A 34 6.41 -4.67 2.43
CA LEU A 34 5.40 -5.00 3.44
C LEU A 34 5.72 -6.29 4.21
N PRO A 35 6.18 -7.39 3.58
CA PRO A 35 6.51 -8.60 4.33
C PRO A 35 7.57 -8.37 5.41
N GLU A 36 8.61 -7.59 5.11
CA GLU A 36 9.64 -7.23 6.09
C GLU A 36 9.05 -6.37 7.20
N THR A 37 8.24 -5.38 6.86
CA THR A 37 7.57 -4.52 7.84
C THR A 37 6.69 -5.35 8.78
N LEU A 38 5.91 -6.29 8.24
CA LEU A 38 5.07 -7.16 9.04
C LEU A 38 5.89 -8.05 9.95
N ALA A 39 6.99 -8.63 9.45
CA ALA A 39 7.83 -9.52 10.23
C ALA A 39 8.48 -8.81 11.42
N VAL A 40 8.91 -7.56 11.24
CA VAL A 40 9.64 -6.81 12.26
C VAL A 40 8.70 -6.12 13.24
N TYR A 41 7.67 -5.44 12.73
CA TYR A 41 6.83 -4.55 13.55
C TYR A 41 5.46 -5.12 13.90
N PHE A 42 5.04 -6.20 13.25
CA PHE A 42 3.73 -6.83 13.49
C PHE A 42 3.91 -8.33 13.71
N PRO A 43 4.63 -8.73 14.78
CA PRO A 43 4.95 -10.14 15.01
C PRO A 43 3.72 -11.02 15.26
N GLN A 44 2.57 -10.41 15.61
CA GLN A 44 1.32 -11.13 15.80
C GLN A 44 0.68 -11.61 14.49
N VAL A 45 1.14 -11.09 13.33
CA VAL A 45 0.62 -11.51 12.02
C VAL A 45 1.35 -12.77 11.56
N PRO A 46 0.64 -13.89 11.36
CA PRO A 46 1.28 -15.11 10.84
C PRO A 46 1.78 -14.92 9.40
N LYS A 47 2.86 -15.60 9.05
CA LYS A 47 3.43 -15.53 7.69
C LYS A 47 2.41 -15.89 6.61
N ALA A 48 1.51 -16.82 6.89
CA ALA A 48 0.46 -17.21 5.96
C ALA A 48 -0.44 -16.03 5.55
N PHE A 49 -0.51 -14.97 6.38
CA PHE A 49 -1.35 -13.81 6.13
C PHE A 49 -0.57 -12.61 5.56
N PHE A 50 0.73 -12.74 5.33
CA PHE A 50 1.54 -11.62 4.80
C PHE A 50 1.05 -11.15 3.44
N THR A 51 0.71 -12.06 2.53
CA THR A 51 0.20 -11.69 1.20
C THR A 51 -1.13 -10.93 1.27
N PRO A 52 -2.19 -11.45 1.93
CA PRO A 52 -3.43 -10.68 2.02
C PRO A 52 -3.27 -9.36 2.78
N PHE A 53 -2.46 -9.30 3.83
CA PHE A 53 -2.17 -8.03 4.52
C PHE A 53 -1.49 -7.04 3.59
N THR A 54 -0.47 -7.48 2.87
CA THR A 54 0.25 -6.64 1.90
C THR A 54 -0.69 -6.09 0.85
N ASP A 55 -1.51 -6.96 0.25
CA ASP A 55 -2.44 -6.55 -0.80
C ASP A 55 -3.46 -5.53 -0.28
N CYS A 56 -4.07 -5.81 0.86
CA CYS A 56 -5.09 -4.91 1.42
C CYS A 56 -4.50 -3.57 1.84
N VAL A 57 -3.32 -3.55 2.45
CA VAL A 57 -2.66 -2.31 2.87
C VAL A 57 -2.34 -1.45 1.64
N VAL A 58 -1.72 -2.02 0.63
CA VAL A 58 -1.30 -1.23 -0.54
C VAL A 58 -2.51 -0.81 -1.39
N ASP A 59 -3.50 -1.68 -1.55
CA ASP A 59 -4.68 -1.35 -2.37
C ASP A 59 -5.49 -0.19 -1.77
N TYR A 60 -5.48 -0.01 -0.44
CA TYR A 60 -6.22 1.05 0.24
C TYR A 60 -5.34 2.16 0.78
N ALA A 61 -4.05 2.18 0.42
CA ALA A 61 -3.15 3.27 0.72
C ALA A 61 -3.43 4.47 -0.19
N MET A 62 -3.32 5.67 0.37
CA MET A 62 -3.36 6.90 -0.42
C MET A 62 -2.06 7.10 -1.19
N ALA A 63 -2.10 7.91 -2.26
CA ALA A 63 -0.95 8.11 -3.13
C ALA A 63 0.31 8.53 -2.35
N LYS A 64 0.20 9.46 -1.40
CA LYS A 64 1.34 9.90 -0.59
C LYS A 64 1.88 8.80 0.33
N GLU A 65 1.01 7.91 0.80
CA GLU A 65 1.43 6.76 1.60
C GLU A 65 2.18 5.74 0.76
N VAL A 66 1.69 5.48 -0.46
CA VAL A 66 2.37 4.62 -1.42
C VAL A 66 3.76 5.16 -1.74
N GLN A 67 3.88 6.48 -1.95
CA GLN A 67 5.17 7.11 -2.21
C GLN A 67 6.13 6.97 -1.04
N ALA A 68 5.64 7.15 0.18
CA ALA A 68 6.47 7.00 1.38
C ALA A 68 6.93 5.55 1.56
N LEU A 69 6.03 4.58 1.38
CA LEU A 69 6.38 3.15 1.45
C LEU A 69 7.37 2.77 0.35
N ALA A 70 7.17 3.27 -0.87
CA ALA A 70 8.09 3.01 -1.97
C ALA A 70 9.48 3.58 -1.69
N ALA A 71 9.57 4.75 -1.08
CA ALA A 71 10.86 5.36 -0.68
C ALA A 71 11.59 4.48 0.33
N ASP A 72 10.87 3.79 1.21
CA ASP A 72 11.46 2.90 2.22
C ASP A 72 12.13 1.67 1.61
N THR A 73 11.86 1.35 0.34
CA THR A 73 12.61 0.29 -0.36
C THR A 73 14.09 0.64 -0.52
N VAL A 74 14.41 1.93 -0.50
CA VAL A 74 15.78 2.44 -0.62
C VAL A 74 16.40 2.70 0.75
N THR A 75 15.64 3.32 1.66
CA THR A 75 16.14 3.75 2.97
C THR A 75 16.02 2.68 4.05
N GLY A 76 15.22 1.64 3.80
CA GLY A 76 14.96 0.59 4.78
C GLY A 76 13.69 0.83 5.59
N VAL A 77 13.19 -0.24 6.21
CA VAL A 77 11.99 -0.23 7.03
C VAL A 77 12.32 0.34 8.42
N ASP A 78 11.49 1.25 8.92
CA ASP A 78 11.65 1.84 10.25
C ASP A 78 10.30 2.02 10.95
N GLN A 79 10.31 2.67 12.12
CA GLN A 79 9.07 2.94 12.87
C GLN A 79 8.10 3.80 12.05
N GLY A 80 8.60 4.72 11.24
CA GLY A 80 7.76 5.53 10.35
C GLY A 80 7.00 4.67 9.35
N THR A 81 7.65 3.64 8.79
CA THR A 81 7.00 2.67 7.91
C THR A 81 5.86 1.95 8.66
N ALA A 82 6.14 1.48 9.88
CA ALA A 82 5.15 0.81 10.70
C ALA A 82 3.96 1.72 11.04
N ASP A 83 4.20 2.99 11.30
CA ASP A 83 3.15 3.96 11.60
C ASP A 83 2.22 4.18 10.40
N ILE A 84 2.77 4.24 9.19
CA ILE A 84 1.97 4.34 7.96
C ILE A 84 1.09 3.10 7.81
N VAL A 85 1.65 1.93 7.98
CA VAL A 85 0.91 0.66 7.87
C VAL A 85 -0.20 0.58 8.93
N THR A 86 0.10 0.97 10.17
CA THR A 86 -0.88 1.01 11.26
C THR A 86 -2.06 1.91 10.90
N GLY A 87 -1.78 3.10 10.37
CA GLY A 87 -2.85 4.03 9.95
C GLY A 87 -3.74 3.46 8.85
N ILE A 88 -3.14 2.77 7.88
CA ILE A 88 -3.90 2.13 6.80
C ILE A 88 -4.73 0.96 7.35
N LEU A 89 -4.17 0.15 8.23
CA LEU A 89 -4.87 -0.99 8.83
C LEU A 89 -6.07 -0.55 9.69
N ALA A 90 -6.04 0.66 10.23
CA ALA A 90 -7.15 1.20 11.02
C ALA A 90 -8.35 1.63 10.17
N ARG A 91 -8.21 1.75 8.86
CA ARG A 91 -9.30 2.17 7.98
C ARG A 91 -10.33 1.07 7.79
N PRO A 92 -11.64 1.40 7.84
CA PRO A 92 -12.69 0.40 7.63
C PRO A 92 -12.57 -0.36 6.31
N GLU A 93 -12.19 0.31 5.23
CA GLU A 93 -12.03 -0.29 3.90
C GLU A 93 -10.95 -1.36 3.89
N THR A 94 -9.83 -1.08 4.55
CA THR A 94 -8.73 -2.05 4.69
C THR A 94 -9.18 -3.26 5.50
N GLN A 95 -9.88 -3.03 6.60
CA GLN A 95 -10.39 -4.10 7.45
C GLN A 95 -11.40 -4.98 6.72
N ASP A 96 -12.28 -4.37 5.92
CA ASP A 96 -13.24 -5.11 5.10
C ASP A 96 -12.52 -5.97 4.05
N CYS A 97 -11.47 -5.45 3.43
CA CYS A 97 -10.61 -6.20 2.52
C CYS A 97 -10.01 -7.42 3.20
N LEU A 98 -9.47 -7.25 4.41
CA LEU A 98 -8.86 -8.34 5.18
C LEU A 98 -9.89 -9.39 5.57
N ARG A 99 -11.07 -8.98 6.02
CA ARG A 99 -12.14 -9.92 6.39
C ARG A 99 -12.56 -10.78 5.20
N GLY A 100 -12.56 -10.21 4.01
CA GLY A 100 -12.86 -10.94 2.78
C GLY A 100 -11.80 -11.96 2.39
N LYS A 101 -10.55 -11.70 2.73
CA LYS A 101 -9.42 -12.56 2.34
C LYS A 101 -9.04 -13.59 3.40
N ILE A 102 -9.14 -13.24 4.68
CA ILE A 102 -8.65 -14.08 5.79
C ILE A 102 -9.80 -14.68 6.59
N GLY A 103 -10.88 -13.93 6.76
CA GLY A 103 -12.00 -14.32 7.60
C GLY A 103 -12.05 -13.47 8.88
N PRO A 104 -13.27 -13.18 9.40
CA PRO A 104 -13.43 -12.26 10.52
C PRO A 104 -12.85 -12.75 11.84
N ASP A 105 -12.93 -14.06 12.10
CA ASP A 105 -12.43 -14.62 13.37
C ASP A 105 -10.92 -14.53 13.47
N GLN A 106 -10.22 -14.84 12.38
CA GLN A 106 -8.75 -14.80 12.32
C GLN A 106 -8.22 -13.37 12.42
N ILE A 107 -8.95 -12.41 11.83
CA ILE A 107 -8.60 -10.99 11.91
C ILE A 107 -8.76 -10.48 13.34
N ALA A 108 -9.83 -10.85 14.02
CA ALA A 108 -10.05 -10.46 15.41
C ALA A 108 -8.90 -10.92 16.30
N ASP A 109 -8.42 -12.14 16.13
CA ASP A 109 -7.29 -12.68 16.89
C ASP A 109 -6.01 -11.86 16.66
N VAL A 110 -5.74 -11.47 15.41
CA VAL A 110 -4.55 -10.69 15.06
C VAL A 110 -4.61 -9.29 15.70
N PHE A 111 -5.75 -8.62 15.62
CA PHE A 111 -5.91 -7.27 16.19
C PHE A 111 -5.94 -7.28 17.71
N GLN A 112 -6.50 -8.31 18.33
CA GLN A 112 -6.48 -8.47 19.79
C GLN A 112 -5.05 -8.68 20.29
N GLY A 113 -4.25 -9.44 19.55
CA GLY A 113 -2.84 -9.62 19.86
C GLY A 113 -2.04 -8.32 19.81
N ALA A 114 -2.44 -7.37 18.95
CA ALA A 114 -1.79 -6.07 18.84
C ALA A 114 -2.09 -5.16 20.03
N ASP A 115 -3.26 -5.32 20.65
CA ASP A 115 -3.69 -4.53 21.82
C ASP A 115 -3.11 -5.05 23.13
N ALA A 116 -2.60 -6.25 23.12
CA ALA A 116 -1.95 -6.86 24.28
C ALA A 116 -0.49 -6.47 24.37
#